data_bf9c336a05980b3817f4daa8a8345649
#
_entry.id   bf9c336a05980b3817f4daa8a8345649
#
_cell.length_a   1.000
_cell.length_b   1.000
_cell.length_c   1.000
_cell.angle_alpha   90.00
_cell.angle_beta   90.00
_cell.angle_gamma   90.00
#
_symmetry.space_group_name_H-M   'P 1'
#
loop_
_entity.id
_entity.type
_entity.pdbx_description
1 polymer ?
#
loop_
_entity_poly.entity_id
_entity_poly.type
_entity_poly.pdbx_seq_one_letter_code
_entity_poly.pdbx_strand_id
1 'polypeptide(L)'
;MKLNQEFDCFKEYQNFIECNYNIKALSLLENTSKTKLIECSTGSNYILKSTKDNVIDKFNYLGDLGLTNIIYPELNINNNYVTDYKDTKYYIAPFYQTQSIVNEKKTIDLFGELSILHDYTKFPRQLTPRNSRYKFDELTKQLDYKFKLLEEYIRSLETNFITKETMFILSKYYRILDAKKELVRLQRRIILNIKDHESVDYVFIHNNPKLEHLLYVKGAKYLISLDNGKVGINSLDFAKFYVENENINVDIQKIIINNLQNSDSDFYYDYFRYLVLLIYIKRININSNFYQMMVEFELAYNSIEKYFYNFIDKIVEEENNNIE
;
A
#
# COMPACT_ATOMS: atom_id res chain seq x y z
N MET A 1 -9.15 -15.64 20.89
CA MET A 1 -9.88 -15.76 19.62
C MET A 1 -11.29 -15.25 19.86
N LYS A 2 -11.57 -13.94 19.65
CA LYS A 2 -12.94 -13.40 19.73
C LYS A 2 -13.59 -13.79 18.41
N LEU A 3 -14.55 -14.69 18.45
CA LEU A 3 -15.49 -14.92 17.35
C LEU A 3 -16.17 -13.58 17.08
N ASN A 4 -15.96 -13.03 15.88
CA ASN A 4 -16.81 -11.97 15.35
C ASN A 4 -18.22 -12.55 15.37
N GLN A 5 -19.13 -11.96 16.16
CA GLN A 5 -20.54 -12.25 16.07
C GLN A 5 -21.01 -11.62 14.75
N GLU A 6 -20.81 -12.34 13.65
CA GLU A 6 -21.43 -12.02 12.39
C GLU A 6 -22.93 -12.21 12.50
N PHE A 7 -23.70 -11.49 11.70
CA PHE A 7 -25.14 -11.62 11.64
C PHE A 7 -25.58 -13.09 11.52
N ASP A 8 -26.43 -13.56 12.38
CA ASP A 8 -26.80 -14.97 12.49
C ASP A 8 -27.62 -15.50 11.30
N CYS A 9 -28.26 -14.58 10.51
CA CYS A 9 -28.99 -14.95 9.30
C CYS A 9 -29.17 -13.79 8.34
N PHE A 10 -29.50 -14.06 7.08
CA PHE A 10 -29.79 -13.06 6.03
C PHE A 10 -30.86 -12.02 6.46
N LYS A 11 -31.87 -12.46 7.18
CA LYS A 11 -32.95 -11.63 7.68
C LYS A 11 -32.46 -10.48 8.60
N GLU A 12 -31.45 -10.77 9.41
CA GLU A 12 -30.83 -9.78 10.30
C GLU A 12 -30.07 -8.71 9.51
N TYR A 13 -29.31 -9.11 8.49
CA TYR A 13 -28.68 -8.16 7.56
C TYR A 13 -29.70 -7.31 6.80
N GLN A 14 -30.76 -7.94 6.30
CA GLN A 14 -31.82 -7.25 5.57
C GLN A 14 -32.46 -6.16 6.45
N ASN A 15 -32.83 -6.49 7.68
CA ASN A 15 -33.37 -5.54 8.64
C ASN A 15 -32.37 -4.43 8.96
N PHE A 16 -31.11 -4.75 9.18
CA PHE A 16 -30.07 -3.76 9.44
C PHE A 16 -29.94 -2.76 8.30
N ILE A 17 -29.87 -3.24 7.05
CA ILE A 17 -29.73 -2.40 5.86
C ILE A 17 -30.98 -1.54 5.65
N GLU A 18 -32.18 -2.12 5.75
CA GLU A 18 -33.44 -1.43 5.55
C GLU A 18 -33.66 -0.33 6.61
N CYS A 19 -33.42 -0.64 7.88
CA CYS A 19 -33.61 0.31 8.98
C CYS A 19 -32.59 1.47 8.95
N ASN A 20 -31.39 1.26 8.48
CA ASN A 20 -30.34 2.28 8.56
C ASN A 20 -30.11 3.04 7.26
N TYR A 21 -30.41 2.44 6.11
CA TYR A 21 -30.11 3.04 4.79
C TYR A 21 -31.35 3.19 3.91
N ASN A 22 -32.51 2.72 4.37
CA ASN A 22 -33.75 2.71 3.60
C ASN A 22 -33.61 1.95 2.25
N ILE A 23 -32.78 0.92 2.23
CA ILE A 23 -32.46 0.09 1.07
C ILE A 23 -33.08 -1.30 1.29
N LYS A 24 -33.93 -1.76 0.37
CA LYS A 24 -34.53 -3.09 0.43
C LYS A 24 -33.62 -4.12 -0.24
N ALA A 25 -32.90 -4.90 0.56
CA ALA A 25 -32.05 -5.98 0.10
C ALA A 25 -32.86 -7.21 -0.32
N LEU A 26 -32.58 -7.76 -1.49
CA LEU A 26 -33.18 -9.02 -2.01
C LEU A 26 -32.26 -10.21 -1.75
N SER A 27 -30.96 -10.03 -1.92
CA SER A 27 -29.96 -11.07 -1.69
C SER A 27 -28.69 -10.49 -1.10
N LEU A 28 -27.88 -11.35 -0.50
CA LEU A 28 -26.59 -11.04 0.06
C LEU A 28 -25.58 -12.12 -0.32
N LEU A 29 -24.58 -11.75 -1.09
CA LEU A 29 -23.54 -12.65 -1.57
C LEU A 29 -22.22 -12.32 -0.92
N GLU A 30 -21.51 -13.33 -0.41
CA GLU A 30 -20.15 -13.13 0.09
C GLU A 30 -19.20 -12.79 -1.06
N ASN A 31 -18.58 -11.62 -1.00
CA ASN A 31 -17.58 -11.18 -1.96
C ASN A 31 -16.16 -11.43 -1.44
N THR A 32 -15.93 -11.10 -0.17
CA THR A 32 -14.69 -11.40 0.57
C THR A 32 -15.03 -11.59 2.04
N SER A 33 -14.05 -12.01 2.86
CA SER A 33 -14.24 -12.13 4.32
C SER A 33 -14.67 -10.82 5.02
N LYS A 34 -14.54 -9.66 4.37
CA LYS A 34 -14.87 -8.34 4.94
C LYS A 34 -15.95 -7.61 4.17
N THR A 35 -16.35 -8.09 3.00
CA THR A 35 -17.28 -7.41 2.10
C THR A 35 -18.38 -8.34 1.63
N LYS A 36 -19.61 -7.85 1.62
CA LYS A 36 -20.77 -8.57 1.11
C LYS A 36 -21.44 -7.75 0.02
N LEU A 37 -21.79 -8.38 -1.09
CA LEU A 37 -22.52 -7.76 -2.18
C LEU A 37 -24.02 -7.81 -1.84
N ILE A 38 -24.69 -6.68 -1.92
CA ILE A 38 -26.13 -6.51 -1.69
C ILE A 38 -26.79 -6.29 -3.04
N GLU A 39 -27.73 -7.15 -3.41
CA GLU A 39 -28.63 -6.92 -4.53
C GLU A 39 -29.93 -6.32 -4.03
N CYS A 40 -30.38 -5.24 -4.64
CA CYS A 40 -31.55 -4.48 -4.20
C CYS A 40 -32.74 -4.60 -5.17
N SER A 41 -33.95 -4.40 -4.64
CA SER A 41 -35.19 -4.43 -5.45
C SER A 41 -35.23 -3.35 -6.52
N THR A 42 -34.43 -2.30 -6.40
CA THR A 42 -34.31 -1.19 -7.38
C THR A 42 -33.38 -1.50 -8.55
N GLY A 43 -32.73 -2.67 -8.57
CA GLY A 43 -31.70 -3.03 -9.54
C GLY A 43 -30.33 -2.39 -9.28
N SER A 44 -30.20 -1.54 -8.25
CA SER A 44 -28.90 -1.03 -7.78
C SER A 44 -28.25 -2.06 -6.87
N ASN A 45 -26.92 -2.19 -6.96
CA ASN A 45 -26.16 -3.07 -6.10
C ASN A 45 -25.26 -2.26 -5.19
N TYR A 46 -24.98 -2.79 -4.01
CA TYR A 46 -24.12 -2.15 -3.02
C TYR A 46 -23.14 -3.13 -2.41
N ILE A 47 -22.11 -2.60 -1.80
CA ILE A 47 -21.16 -3.37 -0.97
C ILE A 47 -21.38 -2.97 0.49
N LEU A 48 -21.68 -3.95 1.34
CA LEU A 48 -21.58 -3.80 2.79
C LEU A 48 -20.18 -4.19 3.24
N LYS A 49 -19.53 -3.30 4.00
CA LYS A 49 -18.17 -3.51 4.48
C LYS A 49 -18.05 -3.20 5.97
N SER A 50 -17.38 -4.09 6.71
CA SER A 50 -16.98 -3.81 8.09
C SER A 50 -15.76 -2.90 8.13
N THR A 51 -15.69 -1.98 9.07
CA THR A 51 -14.65 -0.95 9.14
C THR A 51 -14.20 -0.62 10.56
N LYS A 52 -13.21 0.27 10.66
CA LYS A 52 -12.65 0.80 11.91
C LYS A 52 -13.14 2.23 12.16
N ASP A 53 -12.92 2.73 13.37
CA ASP A 53 -13.49 3.97 13.87
C ASP A 53 -13.21 5.25 13.07
N ASN A 54 -12.03 5.40 12.48
CA ASN A 54 -11.59 6.65 11.86
C ASN A 54 -11.98 6.81 10.38
N VAL A 55 -12.87 5.98 9.85
CA VAL A 55 -13.25 6.03 8.43
C VAL A 55 -14.18 7.23 8.14
N ILE A 56 -15.03 7.61 9.08
CA ILE A 56 -15.93 8.77 8.95
C ILE A 56 -15.13 10.03 8.67
N ASP A 57 -14.13 10.34 9.50
CA ASP A 57 -13.31 11.54 9.39
C ASP A 57 -12.59 11.61 8.04
N LYS A 58 -12.14 10.45 7.53
CA LYS A 58 -11.46 10.37 6.23
C LYS A 58 -12.39 10.74 5.08
N PHE A 59 -13.58 10.15 5.02
CA PHE A 59 -14.53 10.45 3.94
C PHE A 59 -15.08 11.87 4.03
N ASN A 60 -15.32 12.38 5.23
CA ASN A 60 -15.69 13.79 5.41
C ASN A 60 -14.58 14.71 4.89
N TYR A 61 -13.33 14.49 5.31
CA TYR A 61 -12.19 15.27 4.84
C TYR A 61 -12.05 15.28 3.31
N LEU A 62 -12.16 14.11 2.66
CA LEU A 62 -12.05 14.01 1.21
C LEU A 62 -13.27 14.64 0.49
N GLY A 63 -14.45 14.54 1.08
CA GLY A 63 -15.68 15.18 0.60
C GLY A 63 -15.60 16.70 0.68
N ASP A 64 -15.11 17.23 1.80
CA ASP A 64 -14.92 18.67 2.01
C ASP A 64 -13.93 19.29 1.00
N LEU A 65 -12.96 18.51 0.53
CA LEU A 65 -12.04 18.89 -0.55
C LEU A 65 -12.66 18.82 -1.96
N GLY A 66 -13.89 18.29 -2.09
CA GLY A 66 -14.59 18.20 -3.38
C GLY A 66 -14.01 17.16 -4.34
N LEU A 67 -13.33 16.11 -3.84
CA LEU A 67 -12.81 15.04 -4.68
C LEU A 67 -13.94 14.22 -5.28
N THR A 68 -14.05 14.21 -6.61
CA THR A 68 -15.11 13.53 -7.37
C THR A 68 -14.69 12.17 -7.96
N ASN A 69 -13.40 11.86 -7.95
CA ASN A 69 -12.83 10.60 -8.46
C ASN A 69 -12.78 9.49 -7.39
N ILE A 70 -13.64 9.56 -6.38
CA ILE A 70 -13.72 8.61 -5.26
C ILE A 70 -15.15 8.07 -5.16
N ILE A 71 -15.30 6.79 -4.88
CA ILE A 71 -16.58 6.21 -4.51
C ILE A 71 -16.76 6.41 -2.99
N TYR A 72 -17.68 7.29 -2.63
CA TYR A 72 -18.06 7.52 -1.24
C TYR A 72 -19.07 6.49 -0.76
N PRO A 73 -19.06 6.16 0.54
CA PRO A 73 -20.16 5.42 1.16
C PRO A 73 -21.48 6.19 1.06
N GLU A 74 -22.59 5.46 1.09
CA GLU A 74 -23.91 6.05 1.25
C GLU A 74 -24.09 6.58 2.67
N LEU A 75 -24.80 7.71 2.79
CA LEU A 75 -25.19 8.23 4.09
C LEU A 75 -26.33 7.39 4.66
N ASN A 76 -26.25 7.04 5.93
CA ASN A 76 -27.36 6.42 6.64
C ASN A 76 -28.46 7.45 6.98
N ILE A 77 -29.57 7.00 7.57
CA ILE A 77 -30.69 7.87 7.95
C ILE A 77 -30.33 9.00 8.94
N ASN A 78 -29.19 8.88 9.62
CA ASN A 78 -28.63 9.88 10.53
C ASN A 78 -27.60 10.79 9.87
N ASN A 79 -27.47 10.78 8.53
CA ASN A 79 -26.47 11.51 7.76
C ASN A 79 -25.00 11.14 8.14
N ASN A 80 -24.74 9.92 8.51
CA ASN A 80 -23.40 9.41 8.78
C ASN A 80 -23.01 8.35 7.75
N TYR A 81 -21.73 8.31 7.35
CA TYR A 81 -21.20 7.29 6.45
C TYR A 81 -21.12 5.90 7.11
N VAL A 82 -21.10 5.83 8.43
CA VAL A 82 -20.88 4.59 9.17
C VAL A 82 -22.04 4.35 10.13
N THR A 83 -22.42 3.10 10.28
CA THR A 83 -23.46 2.63 11.21
C THR A 83 -22.86 1.63 12.18
N ASP A 84 -23.07 1.85 13.47
CA ASP A 84 -22.72 0.91 14.52
C ASP A 84 -23.77 -0.20 14.60
N TYR A 85 -23.28 -1.44 14.61
CA TYR A 85 -24.12 -2.61 14.84
C TYR A 85 -23.40 -3.63 15.70
N LYS A 86 -23.95 -3.90 16.87
CA LYS A 86 -23.28 -4.65 17.94
C LYS A 86 -21.90 -3.99 18.19
N ASP A 87 -20.83 -4.73 18.23
CA ASP A 87 -19.45 -4.22 18.48
C ASP A 87 -18.69 -3.92 17.19
N THR A 88 -19.38 -3.82 16.05
CA THR A 88 -18.75 -3.64 14.73
C THR A 88 -19.34 -2.44 14.00
N LYS A 89 -18.50 -1.72 13.29
CA LYS A 89 -18.92 -0.60 12.44
C LYS A 89 -19.02 -1.05 10.99
N TYR A 90 -20.07 -0.63 10.30
CA TYR A 90 -20.34 -0.95 8.91
C TYR A 90 -20.60 0.29 8.09
N TYR A 91 -20.26 0.23 6.81
CA TYR A 91 -20.74 1.20 5.82
C TYR A 91 -21.20 0.47 4.57
N ILE A 92 -22.06 1.14 3.79
CA ILE A 92 -22.54 0.70 2.50
C ILE A 92 -21.98 1.64 1.45
N ALA A 93 -21.46 1.09 0.35
CA ALA A 93 -21.01 1.88 -0.79
C ALA A 93 -21.64 1.33 -2.08
N PRO A 94 -21.91 2.19 -3.10
CA PRO A 94 -22.40 1.73 -4.39
C PRO A 94 -21.46 0.69 -5.01
N PHE A 95 -22.03 -0.37 -5.55
CA PHE A 95 -21.31 -1.36 -6.33
C PHE A 95 -21.50 -1.09 -7.82
N TYR A 96 -20.40 -0.93 -8.51
CA TYR A 96 -20.38 -0.76 -9.95
C TYR A 96 -19.66 -1.92 -10.63
N GLN A 97 -20.27 -2.46 -11.67
CA GLN A 97 -19.56 -3.36 -12.57
C GLN A 97 -18.53 -2.55 -13.35
N THR A 98 -17.25 -2.87 -13.15
CA THR A 98 -16.16 -2.21 -13.86
C THR A 98 -16.01 -2.78 -15.27
N GLN A 99 -15.65 -1.90 -16.21
CA GLN A 99 -15.25 -2.35 -17.56
C GLN A 99 -13.92 -3.09 -17.47
N SER A 100 -13.77 -4.14 -18.28
CA SER A 100 -12.49 -4.84 -18.39
C SER A 100 -11.50 -3.98 -19.18
N ILE A 101 -10.40 -3.63 -18.54
CA ILE A 101 -9.31 -2.83 -19.10
C ILE A 101 -8.00 -3.62 -18.95
N VAL A 102 -7.12 -3.55 -19.94
CA VAL A 102 -5.80 -4.19 -19.90
C VAL A 102 -4.98 -3.63 -18.74
N ASN A 103 -4.19 -4.49 -18.09
CA ASN A 103 -3.48 -4.14 -16.86
C ASN A 103 -2.49 -2.98 -17.06
N GLU A 104 -1.83 -2.90 -18.21
CA GLU A 104 -0.90 -1.82 -18.54
C GLU A 104 -1.57 -0.44 -18.49
N LYS A 105 -2.73 -0.31 -19.15
CA LYS A 105 -3.50 0.93 -19.10
C LYS A 105 -4.02 1.21 -17.69
N LYS A 106 -4.54 0.17 -17.03
CA LYS A 106 -5.08 0.29 -15.67
C LYS A 106 -4.00 0.74 -14.67
N THR A 107 -2.75 0.28 -14.85
CA THR A 107 -1.60 0.69 -14.06
C THR A 107 -1.31 2.18 -14.21
N ILE A 108 -1.26 2.68 -15.46
CA ILE A 108 -1.02 4.11 -15.75
C ILE A 108 -2.15 4.96 -15.18
N ASP A 109 -3.39 4.53 -15.38
CA ASP A 109 -4.57 5.26 -14.92
C ASP A 109 -4.65 5.28 -13.38
N LEU A 110 -4.34 4.18 -12.69
CA LEU A 110 -4.30 4.14 -11.22
C LEU A 110 -3.24 5.10 -10.68
N PHE A 111 -2.05 5.14 -11.29
CA PHE A 111 -1.03 6.09 -10.91
C PHE A 111 -1.50 7.54 -11.08
N GLY A 112 -2.18 7.85 -12.20
CA GLY A 112 -2.75 9.17 -12.44
C GLY A 112 -3.79 9.57 -11.38
N GLU A 113 -4.71 8.67 -11.02
CA GLU A 113 -5.72 8.94 -9.99
C GLU A 113 -5.12 9.09 -8.58
N LEU A 114 -4.04 8.34 -8.27
CA LEU A 114 -3.28 8.53 -7.02
C LEU A 114 -2.59 9.91 -7.01
N SER A 115 -2.01 10.33 -8.13
CA SER A 115 -1.38 11.66 -8.23
C SER A 115 -2.41 12.77 -8.03
N ILE A 116 -3.60 12.66 -8.61
CA ILE A 116 -4.70 13.60 -8.38
C ILE A 116 -5.08 13.65 -6.89
N LEU A 117 -5.25 12.49 -6.25
CA LEU A 117 -5.55 12.41 -4.81
C LEU A 117 -4.47 13.12 -3.97
N HIS A 118 -3.19 12.90 -4.30
CA HIS A 118 -2.07 13.51 -3.59
C HIS A 118 -2.03 15.03 -3.80
N ASP A 119 -2.22 15.53 -5.03
CA ASP A 119 -2.17 16.95 -5.34
C ASP A 119 -3.29 17.74 -4.64
N TYR A 120 -4.52 17.19 -4.60
CA TYR A 120 -5.65 17.82 -3.93
C TYR A 120 -5.54 17.84 -2.41
N THR A 121 -4.82 16.88 -1.83
CA THR A 121 -4.68 16.73 -0.37
C THR A 121 -3.35 17.23 0.17
N LYS A 122 -2.53 17.86 -0.68
CA LYS A 122 -1.18 18.31 -0.37
C LYS A 122 -1.17 19.45 0.64
N PHE A 123 -0.35 19.32 1.68
CA PHE A 123 -0.06 20.41 2.62
C PHE A 123 1.37 20.28 3.17
N PRO A 124 2.07 21.42 3.37
CA PRO A 124 3.41 21.42 3.91
C PRO A 124 3.39 21.10 5.42
N ARG A 125 4.33 20.29 5.85
CA ARG A 125 4.56 20.01 7.27
C ARG A 125 6.02 20.20 7.62
N GLN A 126 6.29 21.02 8.62
CA GLN A 126 7.64 21.18 9.13
C GLN A 126 8.16 19.87 9.71
N LEU A 127 9.27 19.40 9.16
CA LEU A 127 10.01 18.27 9.70
C LEU A 127 11.19 18.85 10.49
N THR A 128 11.07 18.89 11.81
CA THR A 128 12.23 19.20 12.62
C THR A 128 13.22 18.03 12.54
N PRO A 129 14.53 18.27 12.41
CA PRO A 129 15.54 17.21 12.37
C PRO A 129 15.42 16.23 13.55
N ARG A 130 14.94 16.70 14.71
CA ARG A 130 14.71 15.88 15.90
C ARG A 130 13.57 14.87 15.70
N ASN A 131 12.42 15.28 15.14
CA ASN A 131 11.27 14.40 14.94
C ASN A 131 11.53 13.37 13.83
N SER A 132 12.24 13.78 12.78
CA SER A 132 12.59 12.90 11.67
C SER A 132 13.61 11.86 12.11
N ARG A 133 14.64 12.27 12.84
CA ARG A 133 15.65 11.37 13.40
C ARG A 133 15.02 10.33 14.33
N TYR A 134 14.09 10.72 15.20
CA TYR A 134 13.40 9.79 16.09
C TYR A 134 12.63 8.71 15.32
N LYS A 135 11.88 9.09 14.28
CA LYS A 135 11.15 8.11 13.44
C LYS A 135 12.09 7.17 12.69
N PHE A 136 13.20 7.69 12.17
CA PHE A 136 14.19 6.85 11.48
C PHE A 136 14.97 5.98 12.46
N ASP A 137 15.27 6.45 13.67
CA ASP A 137 15.92 5.65 14.72
C ASP A 137 15.03 4.46 15.14
N GLU A 138 13.71 4.66 15.21
CA GLU A 138 12.76 3.58 15.50
C GLU A 138 12.70 2.56 14.37
N LEU A 139 12.61 3.02 13.11
CA LEU A 139 12.68 2.15 11.94
C LEU A 139 13.99 1.39 11.84
N THR A 140 15.10 2.04 12.17
CA THR A 140 16.43 1.43 12.22
C THR A 140 16.49 0.31 13.25
N LYS A 141 16.00 0.53 14.47
CA LYS A 141 15.95 -0.51 15.50
C LYS A 141 15.14 -1.72 15.07
N GLN A 142 14.00 -1.50 14.41
CA GLN A 142 13.17 -2.58 13.88
C GLN A 142 13.91 -3.37 12.77
N LEU A 143 14.62 -2.67 11.88
CA LEU A 143 15.43 -3.28 10.83
C LEU A 143 16.61 -4.05 11.40
N ASP A 144 17.36 -3.46 12.32
CA ASP A 144 18.51 -4.10 12.95
C ASP A 144 18.09 -5.36 13.70
N TYR A 145 16.95 -5.31 14.41
CA TYR A 145 16.38 -6.50 15.03
C TYR A 145 16.01 -7.58 14.01
N LYS A 146 15.38 -7.21 12.89
CA LYS A 146 15.06 -8.14 11.80
C LYS A 146 16.32 -8.77 11.19
N PHE A 147 17.33 -7.97 10.90
CA PHE A 147 18.59 -8.47 10.35
C PHE A 147 19.34 -9.34 11.35
N LYS A 148 19.31 -9.02 12.64
CA LYS A 148 19.86 -9.88 13.69
C LYS A 148 19.21 -11.26 13.68
N LEU A 149 17.89 -11.32 13.63
CA LEU A 149 17.16 -12.58 13.55
C LEU A 149 17.46 -13.36 12.27
N LEU A 150 17.60 -12.68 11.12
CA LEU A 150 18.02 -13.31 9.87
C LEU A 150 19.44 -13.88 9.98
N GLU A 151 20.39 -13.16 10.56
CA GLU A 151 21.77 -13.60 10.77
C GLU A 151 21.82 -14.82 11.72
N GLU A 152 21.05 -14.80 12.80
CA GLU A 152 20.94 -15.97 13.72
C GLU A 152 20.37 -17.19 12.99
N TYR A 153 19.35 -16.97 12.16
CA TYR A 153 18.76 -18.03 11.35
C TYR A 153 19.78 -18.61 10.33
N ILE A 154 20.49 -17.75 9.61
CA ILE A 154 21.54 -18.16 8.65
C ILE A 154 22.62 -18.98 9.34
N ARG A 155 23.12 -18.55 10.51
CA ARG A 155 24.10 -19.31 11.30
C ARG A 155 23.56 -20.68 11.72
N SER A 156 22.26 -20.78 12.04
CA SER A 156 21.66 -22.06 12.34
C SER A 156 21.63 -23.01 11.14
N LEU A 157 21.46 -22.48 9.92
CA LEU A 157 21.53 -23.27 8.68
C LEU A 157 22.97 -23.75 8.39
N GLU A 158 23.99 -22.93 8.69
CA GLU A 158 25.41 -23.29 8.51
C GLU A 158 25.85 -24.42 9.44
N THR A 159 25.26 -24.49 10.64
CA THR A 159 25.59 -25.50 11.66
C THR A 159 24.79 -26.79 11.56
N ASN A 160 23.66 -26.78 10.84
CA ASN A 160 22.80 -27.92 10.63
C ASN A 160 23.19 -28.71 9.37
N PHE A 161 22.46 -29.81 9.12
CA PHE A 161 22.67 -30.62 7.93
C PHE A 161 22.43 -29.81 6.66
N ILE A 162 23.46 -29.69 5.81
CA ILE A 162 23.39 -28.87 4.58
C ILE A 162 22.58 -29.63 3.52
N THR A 163 21.43 -29.12 3.16
CA THR A 163 20.61 -29.57 2.03
C THR A 163 20.79 -28.64 0.82
N LYS A 164 20.25 -29.02 -0.34
CA LYS A 164 20.23 -28.14 -1.52
C LYS A 164 19.52 -26.83 -1.26
N GLU A 165 18.42 -26.89 -0.50
CA GLU A 165 17.59 -25.76 -0.14
C GLU A 165 18.32 -24.78 0.81
N THR A 166 19.04 -25.33 1.80
CA THR A 166 19.84 -24.49 2.71
C THR A 166 21.02 -23.85 1.96
N MET A 167 21.68 -24.59 1.05
CA MET A 167 22.73 -24.03 0.19
C MET A 167 22.23 -22.90 -0.69
N PHE A 168 21.01 -23.00 -1.22
CA PHE A 168 20.39 -21.93 -2.00
C PHE A 168 20.27 -20.64 -1.19
N ILE A 169 19.75 -20.71 0.05
CA ILE A 169 19.62 -19.54 0.93
C ILE A 169 21.00 -18.97 1.27
N LEU A 170 21.94 -19.82 1.69
CA LEU A 170 23.30 -19.41 2.06
C LEU A 170 24.03 -18.70 0.91
N SER A 171 23.93 -19.25 -0.30
CA SER A 171 24.59 -18.69 -1.49
C SER A 171 24.06 -17.33 -1.91
N LYS A 172 22.82 -16.98 -1.53
CA LYS A 172 22.15 -15.75 -1.94
C LYS A 172 22.02 -14.70 -0.82
N TYR A 173 22.39 -15.05 0.41
CA TYR A 173 22.26 -14.16 1.57
C TYR A 173 23.08 -12.87 1.44
N TYR A 174 24.19 -12.88 0.70
CA TYR A 174 25.02 -11.69 0.47
C TYR A 174 24.20 -10.52 -0.09
N ARG A 175 23.21 -10.79 -0.96
CA ARG A 175 22.39 -9.76 -1.58
C ARG A 175 21.42 -9.11 -0.57
N ILE A 176 20.98 -9.88 0.42
CA ILE A 176 20.21 -9.34 1.55
C ILE A 176 21.08 -8.39 2.39
N LEU A 177 22.38 -8.73 2.57
CA LEU A 177 23.33 -7.83 3.24
C LEU A 177 23.62 -6.56 2.43
N ASP A 178 23.69 -6.66 1.09
CA ASP A 178 23.82 -5.47 0.25
C ASP A 178 22.58 -4.57 0.34
N ALA A 179 21.38 -5.16 0.38
CA ALA A 179 20.15 -4.39 0.64
C ALA A 179 20.19 -3.69 2.00
N LYS A 180 20.74 -4.31 3.06
CA LYS A 180 20.98 -3.66 4.36
C LYS A 180 21.90 -2.45 4.23
N LYS A 181 23.02 -2.59 3.52
CA LYS A 181 23.97 -1.47 3.30
C LYS A 181 23.28 -0.31 2.56
N GLU A 182 22.53 -0.63 1.51
CA GLU A 182 21.80 0.37 0.73
C GLU A 182 20.72 1.08 1.57
N LEU A 183 19.96 0.36 2.39
CA LEU A 183 18.99 0.96 3.33
C LEU A 183 19.66 1.97 4.27
N VAL A 184 20.83 1.62 4.83
CA VAL A 184 21.59 2.52 5.70
C VAL A 184 22.10 3.75 4.93
N ARG A 185 22.56 3.57 3.67
CA ARG A 185 23.00 4.65 2.79
C ARG A 185 21.87 5.62 2.48
N LEU A 186 20.71 5.10 2.06
CA LEU A 186 19.52 5.91 1.76
C LEU A 186 19.02 6.66 3.00
N GLN A 187 18.98 6.00 4.16
CA GLN A 187 18.58 6.64 5.40
C GLN A 187 19.47 7.86 5.74
N ARG A 188 20.78 7.74 5.55
CA ARG A 188 21.72 8.87 5.78
C ARG A 188 21.43 10.03 4.82
N ARG A 189 21.19 9.75 3.53
CA ARG A 189 20.84 10.76 2.54
C ARG A 189 19.52 11.45 2.88
N ILE A 190 18.49 10.69 3.22
CA ILE A 190 17.18 11.23 3.62
C ILE A 190 17.32 12.17 4.82
N ILE A 191 18.11 11.80 5.85
CA ILE A 191 18.34 12.63 7.02
C ILE A 191 19.12 13.92 6.67
N LEU A 192 20.07 13.86 5.74
CA LEU A 192 20.79 15.03 5.26
C LEU A 192 19.84 15.94 4.47
N ASN A 193 19.07 15.41 3.53
CA ASN A 193 18.14 16.19 2.73
C ASN A 193 17.07 16.90 3.59
N ILE A 194 16.61 16.28 4.70
CA ILE A 194 15.66 16.93 5.63
C ILE A 194 16.25 18.16 6.31
N LYS A 195 17.57 18.23 6.51
CA LYS A 195 18.22 19.40 7.13
C LYS A 195 18.20 20.61 6.22
N ASP A 196 18.18 20.39 4.92
CA ASP A 196 18.25 21.43 3.90
C ASP A 196 16.84 21.94 3.50
N HIS A 197 15.78 21.28 3.98
CA HIS A 197 14.39 21.65 3.70
C HIS A 197 13.62 22.03 4.97
N GLU A 198 12.97 23.20 4.95
CA GLU A 198 12.14 23.68 6.06
C GLU A 198 10.86 22.85 6.25
N SER A 199 10.32 22.29 5.15
CA SER A 199 9.11 21.49 5.19
C SER A 199 9.12 20.38 4.14
N VAL A 200 8.32 19.35 4.40
CA VAL A 200 8.01 18.24 3.48
C VAL A 200 6.51 18.19 3.27
N ASP A 201 6.10 17.97 2.03
CA ASP A 201 4.69 17.84 1.70
C ASP A 201 4.12 16.51 2.19
N TYR A 202 3.06 16.62 2.95
CA TYR A 202 2.20 15.51 3.34
C TYR A 202 0.95 15.51 2.50
N VAL A 203 0.44 14.34 2.22
CA VAL A 203 -0.77 14.10 1.42
C VAL A 203 -1.66 13.06 2.11
N PHE A 204 -2.88 12.93 1.68
CA PHE A 204 -3.67 11.76 2.01
C PHE A 204 -3.24 10.61 1.08
N ILE A 205 -2.62 9.57 1.64
CA ILE A 205 -2.19 8.38 0.90
C ILE A 205 -3.29 7.31 0.94
N HIS A 206 -3.46 6.59 -0.16
CA HIS A 206 -4.35 5.42 -0.27
C HIS A 206 -3.91 4.28 0.65
N ASN A 207 -2.60 4.14 0.81
CA ASN A 207 -1.92 3.16 1.69
C ASN A 207 -2.10 1.68 1.30
N ASN A 208 -2.84 1.37 0.21
CA ASN A 208 -2.96 0.02 -0.38
C ASN A 208 -3.37 0.11 -1.86
N PRO A 209 -2.56 0.75 -2.74
CA PRO A 209 -2.91 0.98 -4.14
C PRO A 209 -2.77 -0.31 -4.96
N LYS A 210 -3.90 -0.95 -5.25
CA LYS A 210 -3.98 -2.15 -6.09
C LYS A 210 -4.81 -1.88 -7.34
N LEU A 211 -4.58 -2.62 -8.43
CA LEU A 211 -5.34 -2.43 -9.67
C LEU A 211 -6.85 -2.60 -9.48
N GLU A 212 -7.27 -3.52 -8.61
CA GLU A 212 -8.67 -3.74 -8.27
C GLU A 212 -9.33 -2.54 -7.57
N HIS A 213 -8.53 -1.60 -7.04
CA HIS A 213 -9.03 -0.38 -6.39
C HIS A 213 -9.26 0.77 -7.36
N LEU A 214 -9.08 0.57 -8.66
CA LEU A 214 -9.51 1.49 -9.71
C LEU A 214 -10.69 0.90 -10.48
N LEU A 215 -11.82 1.61 -10.45
CA LEU A 215 -13.02 1.25 -11.21
C LEU A 215 -13.21 2.16 -12.42
N TYR A 216 -13.74 1.57 -13.49
CA TYR A 216 -14.17 2.31 -14.69
C TYR A 216 -15.69 2.20 -14.81
N VAL A 217 -16.36 3.33 -14.63
CA VAL A 217 -17.83 3.41 -14.64
C VAL A 217 -18.24 4.48 -15.64
N LYS A 218 -18.93 4.10 -16.72
CA LYS A 218 -19.42 5.02 -17.76
C LYS A 218 -18.35 5.96 -18.31
N GLY A 219 -17.12 5.47 -18.47
CA GLY A 219 -15.99 6.23 -18.99
C GLY A 219 -15.23 7.07 -17.97
N ALA A 220 -15.72 7.21 -16.76
CA ALA A 220 -15.01 7.85 -15.64
C ALA A 220 -14.23 6.83 -14.80
N LYS A 221 -13.20 7.31 -14.10
CA LYS A 221 -12.34 6.51 -13.23
C LYS A 221 -12.58 6.89 -11.77
N TYR A 222 -12.64 5.88 -10.90
CA TYR A 222 -12.90 6.08 -9.48
C TYR A 222 -11.96 5.23 -8.62
N LEU A 223 -11.40 5.85 -7.59
CA LEU A 223 -10.69 5.15 -6.52
C LEU A 223 -11.68 4.60 -5.50
N ILE A 224 -11.40 3.38 -5.02
CA ILE A 224 -12.13 2.73 -3.93
C ILE A 224 -11.20 2.25 -2.82
N SER A 225 -11.75 1.75 -1.71
CA SER A 225 -10.98 1.16 -0.60
C SER A 225 -10.05 2.14 0.11
N LEU A 226 -10.47 3.39 0.27
CA LEU A 226 -9.73 4.44 0.99
C LEU A 226 -9.81 4.32 2.52
N ASP A 227 -10.50 3.33 3.04
CA ASP A 227 -10.60 3.06 4.49
C ASP A 227 -9.22 2.83 5.15
N ASN A 228 -8.23 2.31 4.42
CA ASN A 228 -6.86 2.20 4.89
C ASN A 228 -6.03 3.48 4.70
N GLY A 229 -6.58 4.48 4.03
CA GLY A 229 -5.92 5.75 3.76
C GLY A 229 -5.54 6.48 5.05
N LYS A 230 -4.52 7.30 4.97
CA LYS A 230 -4.02 8.12 6.09
C LYS A 230 -3.18 9.28 5.57
N VAL A 231 -2.92 10.26 6.41
CA VAL A 231 -1.94 11.30 6.13
C VAL A 231 -0.53 10.71 6.14
N GLY A 232 0.23 10.96 5.09
CA GLY A 232 1.59 10.45 4.92
C GLY A 232 2.34 11.15 3.78
N ILE A 233 3.50 10.63 3.43
CA ILE A 233 4.29 11.09 2.28
C ILE A 233 3.93 10.23 1.07
N ASN A 234 3.72 10.85 -0.09
CA ASN A 234 3.30 10.18 -1.34
C ASN A 234 4.23 9.02 -1.75
N SER A 235 5.53 9.11 -1.45
CA SER A 235 6.50 8.05 -1.72
C SER A 235 6.09 6.68 -1.17
N LEU A 236 5.26 6.63 -0.11
CA LEU A 236 4.76 5.36 0.43
C LEU A 236 3.74 4.70 -0.50
N ASP A 237 2.82 5.46 -1.08
CA ASP A 237 1.89 4.92 -2.07
C ASP A 237 2.63 4.49 -3.34
N PHE A 238 3.58 5.28 -3.80
CA PHE A 238 4.38 4.95 -4.98
C PHE A 238 5.25 3.71 -4.77
N ALA A 239 5.83 3.53 -3.59
CA ALA A 239 6.59 2.31 -3.27
C ALA A 239 5.69 1.07 -3.26
N LYS A 240 4.51 1.15 -2.65
CA LYS A 240 3.53 0.06 -2.66
C LYS A 240 3.01 -0.22 -4.06
N PHE A 241 2.67 0.83 -4.81
CA PHE A 241 2.25 0.72 -6.20
C PHE A 241 3.31 0.05 -7.08
N TYR A 242 4.58 0.45 -6.95
CA TYR A 242 5.69 -0.16 -7.67
C TYR A 242 5.80 -1.65 -7.36
N VAL A 243 5.83 -2.01 -6.06
CA VAL A 243 6.01 -3.40 -5.61
C VAL A 243 4.84 -4.32 -6.01
N GLU A 244 3.62 -3.81 -6.06
CA GLU A 244 2.44 -4.59 -6.48
C GLU A 244 2.37 -4.79 -8.00
N ASN A 245 2.97 -3.89 -8.79
CA ASN A 245 2.85 -3.88 -10.24
C ASN A 245 4.17 -4.14 -10.98
N GLU A 246 5.24 -4.51 -10.29
CA GLU A 246 6.59 -4.69 -10.86
C GLU A 246 6.70 -5.72 -12.01
N ASN A 247 5.72 -6.61 -12.14
CA ASN A 247 5.67 -7.64 -13.17
C ASN A 247 4.77 -7.26 -14.36
N ILE A 248 4.19 -6.06 -14.37
CA ILE A 248 3.38 -5.57 -15.48
C ILE A 248 4.32 -4.94 -16.52
N ASN A 249 4.04 -5.15 -17.80
CA ASN A 249 4.85 -4.63 -18.90
C ASN A 249 4.63 -3.11 -19.12
N VAL A 250 4.99 -2.33 -18.10
CA VAL A 250 4.96 -0.86 -18.08
C VAL A 250 6.21 -0.38 -17.36
N ASP A 251 6.87 0.65 -17.87
CA ASP A 251 7.99 1.27 -17.16
C ASP A 251 7.50 2.15 -15.99
N ILE A 252 7.04 1.45 -14.93
CA ILE A 252 6.51 2.07 -13.72
C ILE A 252 7.57 2.95 -13.04
N GLN A 253 8.83 2.52 -13.09
CA GLN A 253 9.94 3.27 -12.52
C GLN A 253 10.03 4.67 -13.15
N LYS A 254 10.02 4.74 -14.47
CA LYS A 254 10.10 6.02 -15.22
C LYS A 254 8.91 6.93 -14.88
N ILE A 255 7.70 6.37 -14.80
CA ILE A 255 6.49 7.13 -14.44
C ILE A 255 6.63 7.74 -13.03
N ILE A 256 7.10 6.95 -12.05
CA ILE A 256 7.29 7.42 -10.68
C ILE A 256 8.40 8.46 -10.59
N ILE A 257 9.55 8.22 -11.23
CA ILE A 257 10.68 9.15 -11.23
C ILE A 257 10.26 10.49 -11.80
N ASN A 258 9.59 10.51 -12.96
CA ASN A 258 9.13 11.75 -13.58
C ASN A 258 8.18 12.54 -12.67
N ASN A 259 7.33 11.85 -11.91
CA ASN A 259 6.44 12.50 -10.94
C ASN A 259 7.21 13.05 -9.71
N LEU A 260 8.18 12.29 -9.20
CA LEU A 260 8.96 12.70 -8.02
C LEU A 260 10.01 13.78 -8.36
N GLN A 261 10.56 13.80 -9.56
CA GLN A 261 11.52 14.81 -10.00
C GLN A 261 10.89 16.18 -10.24
N ASN A 262 9.58 16.24 -10.46
CA ASN A 262 8.84 17.51 -10.50
C ASN A 262 8.71 18.14 -9.10
N SER A 263 9.08 17.43 -8.04
CA SER A 263 9.29 17.98 -6.70
C SER A 263 10.77 18.32 -6.54
N ASP A 264 11.12 19.56 -6.15
CA ASP A 264 12.48 20.12 -6.06
C ASP A 264 13.43 19.41 -5.06
N SER A 265 13.22 18.12 -4.77
CA SER A 265 13.95 17.44 -3.70
C SER A 265 14.23 15.97 -3.98
N ASP A 266 15.50 15.60 -3.92
CA ASP A 266 15.97 14.20 -3.88
C ASP A 266 15.39 13.39 -2.72
N PHE A 267 14.84 14.08 -1.71
CA PHE A 267 14.22 13.45 -0.52
C PHE A 267 13.13 12.44 -0.89
N TYR A 268 12.17 12.82 -1.76
CA TYR A 268 11.03 11.95 -2.11
C TYR A 268 11.49 10.71 -2.86
N TYR A 269 12.46 10.85 -3.73
CA TYR A 269 13.02 9.74 -4.51
C TYR A 269 13.85 8.79 -3.63
N ASP A 270 14.73 9.30 -2.78
CA ASP A 270 15.49 8.49 -1.85
C ASP A 270 14.56 7.77 -0.85
N TYR A 271 13.50 8.45 -0.39
CA TYR A 271 12.52 7.87 0.50
C TYR A 271 11.69 6.77 -0.19
N PHE A 272 11.31 6.97 -1.44
CA PHE A 272 10.67 5.95 -2.28
C PHE A 272 11.56 4.69 -2.38
N ARG A 273 12.83 4.84 -2.75
CA ARG A 273 13.79 3.73 -2.87
C ARG A 273 13.96 3.00 -1.55
N TYR A 274 14.09 3.72 -0.46
CA TYR A 274 14.18 3.17 0.89
C TYR A 274 12.96 2.31 1.23
N LEU A 275 11.76 2.81 0.93
CA LEU A 275 10.50 2.10 1.21
C LEU A 275 10.34 0.84 0.35
N VAL A 276 10.75 0.86 -0.92
CA VAL A 276 10.74 -0.32 -1.80
C VAL A 276 11.60 -1.44 -1.19
N LEU A 277 12.86 -1.16 -0.86
CA LEU A 277 13.74 -2.15 -0.22
C LEU A 277 13.20 -2.63 1.13
N LEU A 278 12.66 -1.71 1.94
CA LEU A 278 12.07 -2.05 3.23
C LEU A 278 10.90 -3.03 3.08
N ILE A 279 10.04 -2.84 2.06
CA ILE A 279 8.92 -3.74 1.78
C ILE A 279 9.43 -5.13 1.41
N TYR A 280 10.45 -5.23 0.55
CA TYR A 280 11.02 -6.51 0.16
C TYR A 280 11.62 -7.28 1.34
N ILE A 281 12.43 -6.62 2.18
CA ILE A 281 13.00 -7.24 3.37
C ILE A 281 11.92 -7.67 4.37
N LYS A 282 10.85 -6.90 4.52
CA LYS A 282 9.74 -7.25 5.43
C LYS A 282 8.95 -8.48 4.99
N ARG A 283 8.97 -8.84 3.72
CA ARG A 283 8.30 -10.06 3.20
C ARG A 283 8.92 -11.35 3.77
N ILE A 284 10.22 -11.36 4.08
CA ILE A 284 10.88 -12.56 4.62
C ILE A 284 10.39 -12.80 6.05
N ASN A 285 9.61 -13.84 6.29
CA ASN A 285 9.08 -14.20 7.61
C ASN A 285 9.80 -15.41 8.18
N ILE A 286 10.77 -15.16 9.06
CA ILE A 286 11.57 -16.20 9.71
C ILE A 286 10.78 -17.05 10.73
N ASN A 287 9.57 -16.62 11.12
CA ASN A 287 8.70 -17.37 12.03
C ASN A 287 7.76 -18.33 11.29
N SER A 288 7.76 -18.30 9.95
CA SER A 288 7.01 -19.27 9.15
C SER A 288 7.74 -20.64 9.12
N ASN A 289 7.06 -21.66 8.61
CA ASN A 289 7.74 -22.93 8.40
C ASN A 289 8.86 -22.79 7.35
N PHE A 290 9.81 -23.70 7.34
CA PHE A 290 11.01 -23.64 6.49
C PHE A 290 10.69 -23.43 5.02
N TYR A 291 9.74 -24.16 4.45
CA TYR A 291 9.40 -24.07 3.03
C TYR A 291 8.76 -22.72 2.69
N GLN A 292 7.87 -22.24 3.51
CA GLN A 292 7.26 -20.92 3.33
C GLN A 292 8.31 -19.82 3.43
N MET A 293 9.19 -19.88 4.42
CA MET A 293 10.29 -18.92 4.57
C MET A 293 11.22 -18.95 3.37
N MET A 294 11.54 -20.14 2.82
CA MET A 294 12.38 -20.28 1.62
C MET A 294 11.73 -19.61 0.40
N VAL A 295 10.43 -19.80 0.19
CA VAL A 295 9.69 -19.12 -0.90
C VAL A 295 9.71 -17.60 -0.72
N GLU A 296 9.44 -17.12 0.49
CA GLU A 296 9.47 -15.69 0.80
C GLU A 296 10.86 -15.08 0.64
N PHE A 297 11.91 -15.83 1.01
CA PHE A 297 13.31 -15.45 0.80
C PHE A 297 13.64 -15.36 -0.68
N GLU A 298 13.25 -16.35 -1.49
CA GLU A 298 13.47 -16.36 -2.93
C GLU A 298 12.76 -15.18 -3.62
N LEU A 299 11.51 -14.93 -3.27
CA LEU A 299 10.77 -13.79 -3.80
C LEU A 299 11.44 -12.46 -3.42
N ALA A 300 11.85 -12.31 -2.16
CA ALA A 300 12.56 -11.12 -1.71
C ALA A 300 13.91 -10.95 -2.43
N TYR A 301 14.68 -12.03 -2.58
CA TYR A 301 15.94 -12.02 -3.30
C TYR A 301 15.77 -11.55 -4.75
N ASN A 302 14.83 -12.14 -5.49
CA ASN A 302 14.57 -11.78 -6.89
C ASN A 302 14.13 -10.32 -7.04
N SER A 303 13.27 -9.83 -6.12
CA SER A 303 12.85 -8.43 -6.11
C SER A 303 14.00 -7.48 -5.76
N ILE A 304 14.91 -7.87 -4.87
CA ILE A 304 16.11 -7.09 -4.51
C ILE A 304 17.09 -7.06 -5.68
N GLU A 305 17.32 -8.18 -6.39
CA GLU A 305 18.14 -8.20 -7.61
C GLU A 305 17.60 -7.22 -8.64
N LYS A 306 16.29 -7.28 -8.91
CA LYS A 306 15.62 -6.35 -9.82
C LYS A 306 15.75 -4.88 -9.36
N TYR A 307 15.67 -4.63 -8.05
CA TYR A 307 15.89 -3.30 -7.50
C TYR A 307 17.31 -2.79 -7.80
N PHE A 308 18.35 -3.60 -7.55
CA PHE A 308 19.73 -3.19 -7.80
C PHE A 308 19.95 -2.90 -9.29
N TYR A 309 19.46 -3.78 -10.16
CA TYR A 309 19.53 -3.55 -11.60
C TYR A 309 18.86 -2.23 -12.01
N ASN A 310 17.61 -2.01 -11.58
CA ASN A 310 16.81 -0.85 -12.00
C ASN A 310 17.31 0.48 -11.43
N PHE A 311 17.78 0.51 -10.19
CA PHE A 311 18.03 1.75 -9.44
C PHE A 311 19.51 2.05 -9.22
N ILE A 312 20.42 1.14 -9.58
CA ILE A 312 21.85 1.30 -9.36
C ILE A 312 22.62 0.98 -10.64
N ASP A 313 22.53 -0.24 -11.17
CA ASP A 313 23.38 -0.70 -12.26
C ASP A 313 23.02 0.01 -13.57
N LYS A 314 21.75 0.13 -13.89
CA LYS A 314 21.28 0.81 -15.12
C LYS A 314 21.68 2.29 -15.18
N ILE A 315 21.69 2.98 -14.04
CA ILE A 315 22.12 4.40 -13.99
C ILE A 315 23.60 4.51 -14.31
N VAL A 316 24.44 3.60 -13.80
CA VAL A 316 25.86 3.57 -14.07
C VAL A 316 26.13 3.26 -15.55
N GLU A 317 25.36 2.38 -16.18
CA GLU A 317 25.45 2.08 -17.61
C GLU A 317 25.07 3.30 -18.47
N GLU A 318 23.99 4.01 -18.13
CA GLU A 318 23.54 5.22 -18.85
C GLU A 318 24.54 6.37 -18.69
N GLU A 319 25.16 6.56 -17.53
CA GLU A 319 26.20 7.57 -17.30
C GLU A 319 27.47 7.25 -18.10
N ASN A 320 27.89 5.99 -18.16
CA ASN A 320 29.07 5.59 -18.92
C ASN A 320 28.85 5.74 -20.43
N ASN A 321 27.67 5.44 -20.96
CA ASN A 321 27.34 5.59 -22.38
C ASN A 321 27.20 7.07 -22.83
N ASN A 322 27.00 8.00 -21.91
CA ASN A 322 26.94 9.43 -22.20
C ASN A 322 28.32 10.12 -22.17
N ILE A 323 29.38 9.38 -21.79
CA ILE A 323 30.77 9.87 -21.72
C ILE A 323 31.58 9.46 -22.97
N GLU A 324 31.09 8.47 -23.73
CA GLU A 324 31.63 8.07 -25.04
C GLU A 324 31.00 8.90 -26.17
#